data_fc92d2311f1759804d81d2a49ea50f4a
#
_entry.id   fc92d2311f1759804d81d2a49ea50f4a
#
_cell.length_a   1.000
_cell.length_b   1.000
_cell.length_c   1.000
_cell.angle_alpha   90.00
_cell.angle_beta   90.00
_cell.angle_gamma   90.00
#
_symmetry.space_group_name_H-M   'P 1'
#
loop_
_entity.id
_entity.type
_entity.pdbx_description
1 polymer ?
#
loop_
_entity_poly.entity_id
_entity_poly.type
_entity_poly.pdbx_seq_one_letter_code
_entity_poly.pdbx_strand_id
1 'polypeptide(L)'
;IDITTHQVNGSIEIEKIFSTNKVNYVESPVMGGPVQSKEGVLGAIVGSSDNNFILAKEILLNFCKKVVLFGPVGNGTKAKLINNFLSLGTATLVIETLKAIKHLNIDLQKFYDVAKLGSGNSGALNRITDKAIAGDYKGYIFSVNNTLKDMTYINELLSDLPNAEKLSSLTKSFYQDAADRGEGDLLISELINKA
;
A
#
# COMPACT_ATOMS: atom_id res chain seq x y z
N ILE A 1 7.65 7.81 17.93
CA ILE A 1 7.65 7.48 16.49
C ILE A 1 6.44 6.60 16.22
N ASP A 2 5.62 6.99 15.27
CA ASP A 2 4.43 6.26 14.85
C ASP A 2 4.63 5.73 13.42
N ILE A 3 4.63 4.41 13.26
CA ILE A 3 4.84 3.74 11.96
C ILE A 3 3.54 3.33 11.26
N THR A 4 2.40 3.76 11.80
CA THR A 4 1.06 3.43 11.29
C THR A 4 0.72 4.27 10.05
N THR A 5 -0.09 3.71 9.14
CA THR A 5 -0.71 4.48 8.06
C THR A 5 -2.02 5.07 8.54
N HIS A 6 -2.07 6.40 8.66
CA HIS A 6 -3.22 7.19 9.10
C HIS A 6 -3.89 7.96 7.94
N GLN A 7 -5.00 8.62 8.24
CA GLN A 7 -5.46 9.80 7.48
C GLN A 7 -4.54 10.99 7.76
N VAL A 8 -4.40 11.91 6.80
CA VAL A 8 -3.52 13.08 6.94
C VAL A 8 -3.92 13.94 8.15
N ASN A 9 -5.22 14.23 8.27
CA ASN A 9 -5.72 15.03 9.39
C ASN A 9 -5.52 14.32 10.74
N GLY A 10 -5.65 12.98 10.77
CA GLY A 10 -5.39 12.19 11.97
C GLY A 10 -3.94 12.32 12.47
N SER A 11 -2.95 12.26 11.58
CA SER A 11 -1.54 12.46 11.95
C SER A 11 -1.31 13.86 12.55
N ILE A 12 -1.94 14.89 11.96
CA ILE A 12 -1.82 16.28 12.43
C ILE A 12 -2.48 16.47 13.81
N GLU A 13 -3.64 15.83 14.03
CA GLU A 13 -4.32 15.87 15.32
C GLU A 13 -3.52 15.16 16.42
N ILE A 14 -2.95 14.00 16.11
CA ILE A 14 -2.06 13.27 17.02
C ILE A 14 -0.85 14.15 17.39
N GLU A 15 -0.20 14.79 16.42
CA GLU A 15 0.90 15.72 16.70
C GLU A 15 0.49 16.82 17.69
N LYS A 16 -0.67 17.45 17.50
CA LYS A 16 -1.18 18.49 18.41
C LYS A 16 -1.35 17.97 19.84
N ILE A 17 -1.91 16.76 20.00
CA ILE A 17 -2.10 16.14 21.31
C ILE A 17 -0.75 15.92 21.99
N PHE A 18 0.23 15.35 21.30
CA PHE A 18 1.56 15.11 21.84
C PHE A 18 2.29 16.41 22.17
N SER A 19 2.21 17.40 21.27
CA SER A 19 2.84 18.71 21.44
C SER A 19 2.30 19.45 22.69
N THR A 20 0.98 19.40 22.91
CA THR A 20 0.36 19.99 24.13
C THR A 20 0.92 19.37 25.40
N ASN A 21 1.32 18.11 25.36
CA ASN A 21 1.94 17.39 26.48
C ASN A 21 3.47 17.45 26.45
N LYS A 22 4.07 18.34 25.65
CA LYS A 22 5.52 18.49 25.47
C LYS A 22 6.23 17.21 25.05
N VAL A 23 5.55 16.36 24.30
CA VAL A 23 6.11 15.13 23.72
C VAL A 23 6.35 15.35 22.24
N ASN A 24 7.53 15.00 21.76
CA ASN A 24 7.85 15.04 20.34
C ASN A 24 7.14 13.91 19.60
N TYR A 25 6.47 14.24 18.51
CA TYR A 25 5.83 13.28 17.64
C TYR A 25 6.56 13.21 16.28
N VAL A 26 6.70 12.01 15.75
CA VAL A 26 7.26 11.74 14.42
C VAL A 26 6.38 10.70 13.77
N GLU A 27 5.72 11.07 12.67
CA GLU A 27 5.07 10.08 11.81
C GLU A 27 6.13 9.43 10.91
N SER A 28 6.04 8.14 10.74
CA SER A 28 7.00 7.38 9.93
C SER A 28 6.36 6.12 9.33
N PRO A 29 5.28 6.25 8.54
CA PRO A 29 4.78 5.08 7.84
C PRO A 29 5.88 4.43 7.00
N VAL A 30 5.82 3.09 6.89
CA VAL A 30 6.87 2.32 6.25
C VAL A 30 6.44 1.73 4.92
N MET A 31 7.40 1.56 4.02
CA MET A 31 7.28 0.80 2.78
C MET A 31 7.97 -0.55 2.92
N GLY A 32 7.38 -1.57 2.33
CA GLY A 32 7.79 -2.96 2.43
C GLY A 32 6.73 -3.78 3.16
N GLY A 33 6.75 -5.07 2.93
CA GLY A 33 5.85 -6.04 3.57
C GLY A 33 6.55 -6.82 4.70
N PRO A 34 5.91 -7.89 5.20
CA PRO A 34 6.46 -8.71 6.29
C PRO A 34 7.85 -9.29 6.01
N VAL A 35 8.17 -9.60 4.75
CA VAL A 35 9.50 -10.11 4.35
C VAL A 35 10.56 -9.04 4.59
N GLN A 36 10.37 -7.84 4.03
CA GLN A 36 11.29 -6.72 4.20
C GLN A 36 11.41 -6.28 5.66
N SER A 37 10.33 -6.39 6.43
CA SER A 37 10.33 -6.10 7.86
C SER A 37 11.24 -7.09 8.62
N LYS A 38 11.10 -8.39 8.32
CA LYS A 38 11.92 -9.45 8.93
C LYS A 38 13.41 -9.31 8.59
N GLU A 39 13.70 -8.83 7.39
CA GLU A 39 15.08 -8.60 6.91
C GLU A 39 15.67 -7.25 7.36
N GLY A 40 14.90 -6.39 8.00
CA GLY A 40 15.35 -5.05 8.41
C GLY A 40 15.60 -4.10 7.24
N VAL A 41 14.92 -4.28 6.11
CA VAL A 41 15.14 -3.51 4.88
C VAL A 41 13.94 -2.65 4.46
N LEU A 42 13.12 -2.24 5.42
CA LEU A 42 12.01 -1.33 5.17
C LEU A 42 12.48 0.05 4.67
N GLY A 43 11.59 0.79 4.02
CA GLY A 43 11.77 2.21 3.75
C GLY A 43 10.89 3.04 4.69
N ALA A 44 11.46 3.99 5.44
CA ALA A 44 10.71 4.90 6.29
C ALA A 44 10.43 6.23 5.58
N ILE A 45 9.15 6.63 5.58
CA ILE A 45 8.67 7.90 5.00
C ILE A 45 8.32 8.82 6.16
N VAL A 46 9.23 9.75 6.49
CA VAL A 46 9.12 10.52 7.73
C VAL A 46 8.46 11.89 7.50
N GLY A 47 7.49 12.21 8.36
CA GLY A 47 6.96 13.57 8.53
C GLY A 47 7.25 14.06 9.95
N SER A 48 8.04 15.12 10.08
CA SER A 48 8.40 15.72 11.37
C SER A 48 9.13 17.06 11.19
N SER A 49 9.47 17.72 12.30
CA SER A 49 10.50 18.79 12.28
C SER A 49 11.90 18.19 12.04
N ASP A 50 12.84 19.01 11.54
CA ASP A 50 14.22 18.58 11.29
C ASP A 50 14.90 18.03 12.56
N ASN A 51 14.71 18.69 13.71
CA ASN A 51 15.29 18.24 14.98
C ASN A 51 14.77 16.84 15.39
N ASN A 52 13.48 16.62 15.30
CA ASN A 52 12.88 15.34 15.63
C ASN A 52 13.29 14.24 14.63
N PHE A 53 13.47 14.62 13.36
CA PHE A 53 13.96 13.70 12.32
C PHE A 53 15.35 13.15 12.65
N ILE A 54 16.29 14.00 13.08
CA ILE A 54 17.65 13.58 13.42
C ILE A 54 17.60 12.46 14.47
N LEU A 55 16.83 12.66 15.54
CA LEU A 55 16.69 11.69 16.62
C LEU A 55 15.97 10.40 16.17
N ALA A 56 14.89 10.55 15.40
CA ALA A 56 14.10 9.41 14.91
C ALA A 56 14.88 8.57 13.91
N LYS A 57 15.71 9.19 13.08
CA LYS A 57 16.48 8.51 12.03
C LYS A 57 17.41 7.44 12.60
N GLU A 58 18.08 7.70 13.71
CA GLU A 58 18.98 6.71 14.35
C GLU A 58 18.19 5.47 14.79
N ILE A 59 16.99 5.65 15.32
CA ILE A 59 16.13 4.56 15.74
C ILE A 59 15.61 3.79 14.53
N LEU A 60 15.11 4.49 13.51
CA LEU A 60 14.53 3.90 12.31
C LEU A 60 15.54 3.09 11.48
N LEU A 61 16.80 3.50 11.45
CA LEU A 61 17.87 2.78 10.74
C LEU A 61 18.19 1.39 11.32
N ASN A 62 17.69 1.04 12.52
CA ASN A 62 17.83 -0.32 13.05
C ASN A 62 16.96 -1.36 12.31
N PHE A 63 15.90 -0.93 11.61
CA PHE A 63 15.00 -1.83 10.88
C PHE A 63 14.57 -1.30 9.49
N CYS A 64 15.11 -0.15 9.11
CA CYS A 64 14.88 0.46 7.79
C CYS A 64 16.20 0.63 7.04
N LYS A 65 16.24 0.17 5.80
CA LYS A 65 17.38 0.38 4.90
C LYS A 65 17.51 1.84 4.45
N LYS A 66 16.39 2.55 4.39
CA LYS A 66 16.35 3.95 3.97
C LYS A 66 15.33 4.72 4.80
N VAL A 67 15.72 5.91 5.27
CA VAL A 67 14.88 6.83 6.05
C VAL A 67 14.91 8.19 5.38
N VAL A 68 13.76 8.70 4.97
CA VAL A 68 13.63 9.94 4.19
C VAL A 68 12.63 10.89 4.84
N LEU A 69 13.04 12.14 5.07
CA LEU A 69 12.16 13.21 5.53
C LEU A 69 11.40 13.81 4.35
N PHE A 70 10.07 13.88 4.45
CA PHE A 70 9.17 14.48 3.46
C PHE A 70 8.65 15.85 3.89
N GLY A 71 9.12 16.37 5.01
CA GLY A 71 8.73 17.67 5.57
C GLY A 71 7.93 17.54 6.87
N PRO A 72 7.09 18.51 7.24
CA PRO A 72 6.33 18.49 8.48
C PRO A 72 5.36 17.28 8.55
N VAL A 73 4.84 17.04 9.75
CA VAL A 73 3.81 16.01 9.99
C VAL A 73 2.63 16.19 9.02
N GLY A 74 2.11 15.09 8.52
CA GLY A 74 1.14 15.01 7.41
C GLY A 74 1.79 14.72 6.06
N ASN A 75 3.03 15.17 5.80
CA ASN A 75 3.68 14.93 4.51
C ASN A 75 4.19 13.50 4.35
N GLY A 76 4.62 12.86 5.44
CA GLY A 76 4.95 11.44 5.43
C GLY A 76 3.73 10.58 5.09
N THR A 77 2.60 10.85 5.74
CA THR A 77 1.32 10.20 5.46
C THR A 77 0.86 10.43 4.02
N LYS A 78 0.92 11.67 3.50
CA LYS A 78 0.58 11.94 2.09
C LYS A 78 1.44 11.11 1.14
N ALA A 79 2.76 11.11 1.32
CA ALA A 79 3.67 10.34 0.47
C ALA A 79 3.39 8.83 0.55
N LYS A 80 3.08 8.31 1.73
CA LYS A 80 2.68 6.91 1.93
C LYS A 80 1.38 6.56 1.21
N LEU A 81 0.35 7.40 1.32
CA LEU A 81 -0.93 7.17 0.66
C LEU A 81 -0.80 7.22 -0.86
N ILE A 82 -0.03 8.16 -1.42
CA ILE A 82 0.24 8.21 -2.87
C ILE A 82 1.01 6.96 -3.34
N ASN A 83 1.98 6.48 -2.56
CA ASN A 83 2.63 5.21 -2.90
C ASN A 83 1.64 4.03 -2.86
N ASN A 84 0.75 4.00 -1.86
CA ASN A 84 -0.26 2.94 -1.78
C ASN A 84 -1.30 3.04 -2.91
N PHE A 85 -1.65 4.25 -3.36
CA PHE A 85 -2.46 4.44 -4.56
C PHE A 85 -1.85 3.75 -5.78
N LEU A 86 -0.55 3.98 -6.03
CA LEU A 86 0.15 3.33 -7.13
C LEU A 86 0.20 1.80 -6.94
N SER A 87 0.61 1.32 -5.77
CA SER A 87 0.85 -0.10 -5.55
C SER A 87 -0.43 -0.92 -5.48
N LEU A 88 -1.48 -0.41 -4.82
CA LEU A 88 -2.77 -1.10 -4.70
C LEU A 88 -3.56 -1.01 -6.02
N GLY A 89 -3.55 0.13 -6.71
CA GLY A 89 -4.14 0.26 -8.04
C GLY A 89 -3.49 -0.71 -9.04
N THR A 90 -2.17 -0.82 -9.04
CA THR A 90 -1.45 -1.79 -9.88
C THR A 90 -1.81 -3.24 -9.50
N ALA A 91 -1.87 -3.57 -8.20
CA ALA A 91 -2.25 -4.90 -7.76
C ALA A 91 -3.69 -5.26 -8.16
N THR A 92 -4.63 -4.32 -8.04
CA THR A 92 -6.02 -4.50 -8.49
C THR A 92 -6.09 -4.79 -9.98
N LEU A 93 -5.39 -4.01 -10.81
CA LEU A 93 -5.33 -4.25 -12.25
C LEU A 93 -4.75 -5.63 -12.59
N VAL A 94 -3.71 -6.07 -11.88
CA VAL A 94 -3.14 -7.41 -12.05
C VAL A 94 -4.16 -8.49 -11.69
N ILE A 95 -4.85 -8.36 -10.55
CA ILE A 95 -5.86 -9.33 -10.10
C ILE A 95 -6.95 -9.47 -11.17
N GLU A 96 -7.50 -8.37 -11.66
CA GLU A 96 -8.55 -8.40 -12.69
C GLU A 96 -8.02 -8.91 -14.04
N THR A 97 -6.77 -8.63 -14.38
CA THR A 97 -6.09 -9.22 -15.55
C THR A 97 -6.01 -10.75 -15.43
N LEU A 98 -5.63 -11.28 -14.27
CA LEU A 98 -5.55 -12.74 -14.07
C LEU A 98 -6.93 -13.40 -14.08
N LYS A 99 -7.97 -12.75 -13.56
CA LYS A 99 -9.37 -13.20 -13.71
C LYS A 99 -9.78 -13.26 -15.20
N ALA A 100 -9.45 -12.21 -15.96
CA ALA A 100 -9.75 -12.17 -17.40
C ALA A 100 -9.00 -13.28 -18.17
N ILE A 101 -7.72 -13.52 -17.88
CA ILE A 101 -6.92 -14.61 -18.45
C ILE A 101 -7.58 -15.96 -18.20
N LYS A 102 -8.01 -16.21 -16.98
CA LYS A 102 -8.72 -17.44 -16.58
C LYS A 102 -10.05 -17.58 -17.33
N HIS A 103 -10.84 -16.51 -17.40
CA HIS A 103 -12.14 -16.50 -18.10
C HIS A 103 -11.99 -16.74 -19.60
N LEU A 104 -10.97 -16.17 -20.21
CA LEU A 104 -10.68 -16.29 -21.66
C LEU A 104 -9.90 -17.56 -22.00
N ASN A 105 -9.61 -18.44 -21.04
CA ASN A 105 -8.83 -19.67 -21.21
C ASN A 105 -7.44 -19.43 -21.85
N ILE A 106 -6.81 -18.31 -21.53
CA ILE A 106 -5.44 -18.02 -21.95
C ILE A 106 -4.46 -18.74 -21.02
N ASP A 107 -3.40 -19.31 -21.57
CA ASP A 107 -2.34 -19.95 -20.81
C ASP A 107 -1.59 -18.89 -19.99
N LEU A 108 -1.73 -18.98 -18.65
CA LEU A 108 -1.18 -18.00 -17.73
C LEU A 108 0.36 -17.96 -17.76
N GLN A 109 1.01 -19.13 -17.89
CA GLN A 109 2.47 -19.18 -17.93
C GLN A 109 3.00 -18.47 -19.18
N LYS A 110 2.43 -18.77 -20.36
CA LYS A 110 2.81 -18.15 -21.63
C LYS A 110 2.55 -16.64 -21.63
N PHE A 111 1.40 -16.23 -21.08
CA PHE A 111 1.09 -14.81 -20.93
C PHE A 111 2.15 -14.11 -20.06
N TYR A 112 2.46 -14.68 -18.90
CA TYR A 112 3.41 -14.10 -17.96
C TYR A 112 4.82 -14.02 -18.53
N ASP A 113 5.29 -15.05 -19.25
CA ASP A 113 6.61 -15.08 -19.84
C ASP A 113 6.86 -13.92 -20.82
N VAL A 114 5.80 -13.45 -21.48
CA VAL A 114 5.87 -12.29 -22.39
C VAL A 114 5.59 -10.97 -21.64
N ALA A 115 4.58 -10.94 -20.76
CA ALA A 115 4.16 -9.73 -20.07
C ALA A 115 5.27 -9.13 -19.18
N LYS A 116 6.08 -9.99 -18.55
CA LYS A 116 7.22 -9.53 -17.71
C LYS A 116 8.33 -8.83 -18.49
N LEU A 117 8.36 -8.96 -19.82
CA LEU A 117 9.31 -8.28 -20.69
C LEU A 117 8.78 -6.92 -21.18
N GLY A 118 7.51 -6.67 -21.05
CA GLY A 118 6.82 -5.49 -21.57
C GLY A 118 6.59 -4.40 -20.51
N SER A 119 5.95 -3.32 -20.96
CA SER A 119 5.60 -2.16 -20.13
C SER A 119 4.60 -2.46 -19.01
N GLY A 120 3.89 -3.58 -19.09
CA GLY A 120 2.99 -4.05 -18.02
C GLY A 120 3.71 -4.69 -16.84
N ASN A 121 5.03 -4.88 -16.92
CA ASN A 121 5.79 -5.48 -15.83
C ASN A 121 5.76 -4.60 -14.57
N SER A 122 5.56 -5.25 -13.42
CA SER A 122 5.54 -4.59 -12.13
C SER A 122 5.85 -5.57 -11.00
N GLY A 123 6.28 -5.05 -9.85
CA GLY A 123 6.47 -5.89 -8.67
C GLY A 123 5.18 -6.60 -8.22
N ALA A 124 4.01 -6.02 -8.47
CA ALA A 124 2.72 -6.67 -8.21
C ALA A 124 2.48 -7.84 -9.19
N LEU A 125 2.68 -7.61 -10.51
CA LEU A 125 2.54 -8.66 -11.51
C LEU A 125 3.41 -9.87 -11.13
N ASN A 126 4.68 -9.65 -10.86
CA ASN A 126 5.62 -10.73 -10.58
C ASN A 126 5.21 -11.51 -9.32
N ARG A 127 5.00 -10.84 -8.18
CA ARG A 127 4.66 -11.51 -6.93
C ARG A 127 3.35 -12.27 -6.97
N ILE A 128 2.32 -11.71 -7.61
CA ILE A 128 1.01 -12.33 -7.70
C ILE A 128 1.05 -13.51 -8.67
N THR A 129 1.63 -13.32 -9.87
CA THR A 129 1.59 -14.32 -10.93
C THR A 129 2.50 -15.52 -10.66
N ASP A 130 3.72 -15.29 -10.13
CA ASP A 130 4.64 -16.38 -9.75
C ASP A 130 3.96 -17.37 -8.78
N LYS A 131 3.20 -16.84 -7.82
CA LYS A 131 2.45 -17.66 -6.88
C LYS A 131 1.21 -18.32 -7.52
N ALA A 132 0.46 -17.56 -8.31
CA ALA A 132 -0.76 -18.04 -8.95
C ALA A 132 -0.51 -19.20 -9.92
N ILE A 133 0.61 -19.20 -10.65
CA ILE A 133 1.06 -20.31 -11.53
C ILE A 133 1.25 -21.60 -10.71
N ALA A 134 1.77 -21.48 -9.49
CA ALA A 134 1.94 -22.60 -8.57
C ALA A 134 0.64 -23.00 -7.84
N GLY A 135 -0.51 -22.37 -8.15
CA GLY A 135 -1.78 -22.60 -7.47
C GLY A 135 -1.90 -21.93 -6.10
N ASP A 136 -0.93 -21.11 -5.70
CA ASP A 136 -0.93 -20.34 -4.46
C ASP A 136 -1.34 -18.89 -4.76
N TYR A 137 -2.51 -18.49 -4.28
CA TYR A 137 -3.05 -17.14 -4.49
C TYR A 137 -2.68 -16.14 -3.36
N LYS A 138 -1.68 -16.45 -2.56
CA LYS A 138 -1.19 -15.59 -1.46
C LYS A 138 0.05 -14.76 -1.85
N GLY A 139 0.14 -14.36 -3.11
CA GLY A 139 1.28 -13.62 -3.65
C GLY A 139 1.34 -12.15 -3.20
N TYR A 140 0.24 -11.57 -2.74
CA TYR A 140 0.21 -10.19 -2.24
C TYR A 140 -0.32 -10.16 -0.81
N ILE A 141 0.60 -10.05 0.16
CA ILE A 141 0.29 -10.18 1.60
C ILE A 141 -0.26 -8.85 2.14
N PHE A 142 -1.51 -8.55 1.79
CA PHE A 142 -2.26 -7.41 2.28
C PHE A 142 -3.75 -7.73 2.22
N SER A 143 -4.48 -7.56 3.33
CA SER A 143 -5.88 -7.97 3.40
C SER A 143 -6.81 -6.99 2.68
N VAL A 144 -7.99 -7.48 2.29
CA VAL A 144 -9.07 -6.68 1.71
C VAL A 144 -9.45 -5.54 2.64
N ASN A 145 -9.66 -5.80 3.94
CA ASN A 145 -10.00 -4.77 4.93
C ASN A 145 -8.92 -3.66 5.02
N ASN A 146 -7.64 -4.03 5.05
CA ASN A 146 -6.56 -3.05 5.09
C ASN A 146 -6.47 -2.25 3.78
N THR A 147 -6.72 -2.90 2.65
CA THR A 147 -6.75 -2.24 1.34
C THR A 147 -7.91 -1.25 1.26
N LEU A 148 -9.10 -1.65 1.70
CA LEU A 148 -10.28 -0.79 1.73
C LEU A 148 -10.06 0.43 2.62
N LYS A 149 -9.46 0.24 3.80
CA LYS A 149 -9.08 1.33 4.69
C LYS A 149 -8.13 2.31 4.00
N ASP A 150 -7.04 1.82 3.42
CA ASP A 150 -6.05 2.68 2.76
C ASP A 150 -6.65 3.37 1.53
N MET A 151 -7.45 2.67 0.71
CA MET A 151 -8.13 3.27 -0.44
C MET A 151 -9.17 4.32 -0.04
N THR A 152 -9.78 4.20 1.13
CA THR A 152 -10.66 5.25 1.68
C THR A 152 -9.87 6.52 1.99
N TYR A 153 -8.72 6.40 2.66
CA TYR A 153 -7.87 7.55 2.95
C TYR A 153 -7.27 8.19 1.68
N ILE A 154 -6.93 7.36 0.69
CA ILE A 154 -6.44 7.81 -0.61
C ILE A 154 -7.53 8.59 -1.36
N ASN A 155 -8.76 8.08 -1.38
CA ASN A 155 -9.87 8.74 -2.08
C ASN A 155 -10.17 10.11 -1.49
N GLU A 156 -10.16 10.24 -0.16
CA GLU A 156 -10.28 11.54 0.52
C GLU A 156 -9.13 12.48 0.15
N LEU A 157 -7.88 11.98 0.17
CA LEU A 157 -6.69 12.77 -0.17
C LEU A 157 -6.73 13.29 -1.61
N LEU A 158 -7.33 12.54 -2.53
CA LEU A 158 -7.36 12.85 -3.97
C LEU A 158 -8.65 13.53 -4.43
N SER A 159 -9.53 13.93 -3.51
CA SER A 159 -10.86 14.50 -3.82
C SER A 159 -10.82 15.73 -4.74
N ASP A 160 -9.75 16.53 -4.67
CA ASP A 160 -9.57 17.73 -5.51
C ASP A 160 -8.90 17.43 -6.87
N LEU A 161 -8.60 16.15 -7.17
CA LEU A 161 -7.98 15.69 -8.41
C LEU A 161 -8.92 14.76 -9.18
N PRO A 162 -9.80 15.27 -10.05
CA PRO A 162 -10.96 14.53 -10.58
C PRO A 162 -10.65 13.17 -11.21
N ASN A 163 -9.54 13.03 -11.95
CA ASN A 163 -9.17 11.77 -12.59
C ASN A 163 -8.55 10.79 -11.59
N ALA A 164 -7.72 11.27 -10.67
CA ALA A 164 -7.13 10.43 -9.61
C ALA A 164 -8.21 9.97 -8.62
N GLU A 165 -9.16 10.85 -8.28
CA GLU A 165 -10.33 10.52 -7.46
C GLU A 165 -11.17 9.42 -8.11
N LYS A 166 -11.50 9.49 -9.41
CA LYS A 166 -12.23 8.43 -10.13
C LYS A 166 -11.51 7.10 -10.08
N LEU A 167 -10.18 7.07 -10.29
CA LEU A 167 -9.38 5.86 -10.24
C LEU A 167 -9.35 5.27 -8.82
N SER A 168 -9.20 6.12 -7.81
CA SER A 168 -9.19 5.66 -6.42
C SER A 168 -10.57 5.17 -5.97
N SER A 169 -11.65 5.85 -6.36
CA SER A 169 -13.03 5.43 -6.11
C SER A 169 -13.35 4.08 -6.74
N LEU A 170 -12.97 3.89 -8.02
CA LEU A 170 -13.15 2.60 -8.69
C LEU A 170 -12.36 1.49 -7.99
N THR A 171 -11.09 1.72 -7.68
CA THR A 171 -10.26 0.74 -6.96
C THR A 171 -10.85 0.41 -5.59
N LYS A 172 -11.32 1.42 -4.85
CA LYS A 172 -11.99 1.25 -3.55
C LYS A 172 -13.23 0.37 -3.67
N SER A 173 -14.08 0.57 -4.71
CA SER A 173 -15.33 -0.19 -4.85
C SER A 173 -15.08 -1.69 -4.98
N PHE A 174 -14.04 -2.15 -5.67
CA PHE A 174 -13.69 -3.58 -5.74
C PHE A 174 -13.48 -4.21 -4.37
N TYR A 175 -12.83 -3.48 -3.48
CA TYR A 175 -12.56 -3.98 -2.12
C TYR A 175 -13.72 -3.81 -1.17
N GLN A 176 -14.57 -2.79 -1.39
CA GLN A 176 -15.84 -2.65 -0.67
C GLN A 176 -16.75 -3.84 -0.99
N ASP A 177 -16.93 -4.16 -2.28
CA ASP A 177 -17.75 -5.29 -2.71
C ASP A 177 -17.25 -6.62 -2.13
N ALA A 178 -15.93 -6.81 -2.07
CA ALA A 178 -15.35 -8.01 -1.47
C ALA A 178 -15.58 -8.06 0.05
N ALA A 179 -15.43 -6.93 0.75
CA ALA A 179 -15.69 -6.85 2.19
C ALA A 179 -17.17 -7.13 2.50
N ASP A 180 -18.10 -6.59 1.68
CA ASP A 180 -19.55 -6.80 1.84
C ASP A 180 -19.94 -8.27 1.61
N ARG A 181 -19.18 -9.02 0.81
CA ARG A 181 -19.32 -10.48 0.68
C ARG A 181 -18.71 -11.28 1.84
N GLY A 182 -18.15 -10.62 2.86
CA GLY A 182 -17.49 -11.26 4.00
C GLY A 182 -16.06 -11.73 3.72
N GLU A 183 -15.42 -11.23 2.66
CA GLU A 183 -14.06 -11.59 2.23
C GLU A 183 -12.98 -10.65 2.80
N GLY A 184 -13.31 -9.85 3.80
CA GLY A 184 -12.46 -8.80 4.35
C GLY A 184 -11.10 -9.26 4.87
N ASP A 185 -11.02 -10.48 5.40
CA ASP A 185 -9.78 -11.06 5.95
C ASP A 185 -8.92 -11.78 4.91
N LEU A 186 -9.44 -11.98 3.70
CA LEU A 186 -8.65 -12.56 2.62
C LEU A 186 -7.54 -11.59 2.18
N LEU A 187 -6.43 -12.14 1.69
CA LEU A 187 -5.44 -11.36 0.97
C LEU A 187 -6.01 -10.95 -0.40
N ILE A 188 -5.69 -9.73 -0.85
CA ILE A 188 -6.29 -9.22 -2.11
C ILE A 188 -6.02 -10.12 -3.30
N SER A 189 -4.89 -10.80 -3.37
CA SER A 189 -4.59 -11.74 -4.46
C SER A 189 -5.40 -13.04 -4.39
N GLU A 190 -6.02 -13.39 -3.26
CA GLU A 190 -6.92 -14.54 -3.18
C GLU A 190 -8.26 -14.28 -3.91
N LEU A 191 -8.59 -12.99 -4.18
CA LEU A 191 -9.77 -12.60 -4.94
C LEU A 191 -9.72 -13.09 -6.40
N ILE A 192 -8.58 -13.51 -6.94
CA ILE A 192 -8.45 -14.11 -8.27
C ILE A 192 -9.35 -15.36 -8.42
N ASN A 193 -9.59 -16.07 -7.32
CA ASN A 193 -10.44 -17.28 -7.29
C ASN A 193 -11.88 -17.01 -6.81
N LYS A 194 -12.22 -15.76 -6.60
CA LYS A 194 -13.58 -15.37 -6.17
C LYS A 194 -14.37 -14.81 -7.35
N ALA A 195 -15.68 -14.95 -7.25
CA ALA A 195 -16.61 -14.48 -8.29
C ALA A 195 -16.67 -12.94 -8.35
#